data_14a46e726ec4824feb6f6b0fc91fcf1d
#
_entry.id   14a46e726ec4824feb6f6b0fc91fcf1d
#
_cell.length_a   1.000
_cell.length_b   1.000
_cell.length_c   1.000
_cell.angle_alpha   90.00
_cell.angle_beta   90.00
_cell.angle_gamma   90.00
#
_symmetry.space_group_name_H-M   'P 1'
#
loop_
_entity.id
_entity.type
_entity.pdbx_description
1 polymer ?
#
loop_
_entity_poly.entity_id
_entity_poly.type
_entity_poly.pdbx_seq_one_letter_code
_entity_poly.pdbx_strand_id
1 'polypeptide(L)'
;MAAVTPESGAHYRFPPAAAYRLNRCLFALKSDDAFRARYVADPEGTMRALGLDEADQAALRRGDRDDLVARGAHPYLVFMADLRLRMDRGTTTFEYF
;
A
#
# COMPACT_ATOMS: atom_id res chain seq x y z
N MET A 1 6.25 31.41 -8.14
CA MET A 1 6.21 31.17 -8.00
C MET A 1 6.11 30.83 -7.99
N ALA A 2 6.10 30.66 -7.85
CA ALA A 2 5.89 30.16 -7.68
C ALA A 2 5.90 29.65 -7.68
N ALA A 3 5.96 29.63 -7.71
CA ALA A 3 5.88 29.04 -7.57
C ALA A 3 6.00 28.44 -7.68
N VAL A 4 6.02 28.39 -7.78
CA VAL A 4 6.06 27.85 -7.71
C VAL A 4 6.04 27.22 -7.85
N THR A 5 5.94 27.06 -7.90
CA THR A 5 5.80 26.50 -7.80
C THR A 5 5.73 25.86 -8.03
N PRO A 6 5.74 25.73 -8.21
CA PRO A 6 5.57 25.01 -8.06
C PRO A 6 5.51 24.23 -8.53
N GLU A 7 5.25 24.12 -8.92
CA GLU A 7 5.10 23.62 -9.09
C GLU A 7 5.39 22.94 -9.09
N SER A 8 5.65 23.13 -9.14
CA SER A 8 5.89 22.68 -8.83
C SER A 8 5.95 22.25 -8.31
N GLY A 9 6.32 22.75 -8.38
CA GLY A 9 6.32 22.36 -7.17
C GLY A 9 5.49 21.30 -6.93
N ALA A 10 4.84 21.17 -7.63
CA ALA A 10 3.94 20.24 -7.51
C ALA A 10 4.44 19.01 -7.09
N HIS A 11 5.46 18.68 -7.40
CA HIS A 11 5.82 17.46 -7.24
C HIS A 11 6.09 17.14 -5.90
N TYR A 12 6.53 17.91 -5.15
CA TYR A 12 6.72 17.47 -3.90
C TYR A 12 5.68 17.90 -3.05
N ARG A 13 4.61 18.24 -3.56
CA ARG A 13 3.60 18.57 -2.75
C ARG A 13 3.01 17.43 -2.14
N PHE A 14 2.03 17.56 -1.31
CA PHE A 14 1.37 16.50 -0.56
C PHE A 14 0.72 15.53 -1.49
N PRO A 15 0.83 14.24 -1.23
CA PRO A 15 0.15 13.25 -2.05
C PRO A 15 -1.35 13.43 -1.99
N PRO A 16 -2.06 13.01 -3.01
CA PRO A 16 -3.51 13.04 -2.98
C PRO A 16 -4.05 12.18 -1.85
N ALA A 17 -5.28 12.46 -1.44
CA ALA A 17 -5.91 11.71 -0.36
C ALA A 17 -5.92 10.22 -0.64
N ALA A 18 -6.09 9.83 -1.89
CA ALA A 18 -6.07 8.41 -2.22
C ALA A 18 -4.71 7.78 -1.93
N ALA A 19 -3.63 8.50 -2.21
CA ALA A 19 -2.30 8.00 -1.91
C ALA A 19 -2.09 7.87 -0.41
N TYR A 20 -2.64 8.79 0.36
CA TYR A 20 -2.55 8.69 1.81
C TYR A 20 -3.24 7.43 2.32
N ARG A 21 -4.43 7.15 1.82
CA ARG A 21 -5.16 5.96 2.24
C ARG A 21 -4.44 4.69 1.83
N LEU A 22 -3.88 4.68 0.64
CA LEU A 22 -3.12 3.53 0.16
C LEU A 22 -1.91 3.28 1.04
N ASN A 23 -1.15 4.33 1.35
CA ASN A 23 0.03 4.19 2.19
C ASN A 23 -0.34 3.81 3.62
N ARG A 24 -1.46 4.30 4.11
CA ARG A 24 -1.92 3.91 5.43
C ARG A 24 -2.25 2.42 5.48
N CYS A 25 -2.88 1.92 4.43
CA CYS A 25 -3.18 0.49 4.34
C CYS A 25 -1.89 -0.33 4.32
N LEU A 26 -0.93 0.10 3.51
CA LEU A 26 0.34 -0.62 3.43
C LEU A 26 1.09 -0.58 4.76
N PHE A 27 1.06 0.55 5.44
CA PHE A 27 1.71 0.65 6.74
C PHE A 27 1.06 -0.29 7.75
N ALA A 28 -0.26 -0.37 7.75
CA ALA A 28 -0.97 -1.27 8.64
C ALA A 28 -0.67 -2.72 8.31
N LEU A 29 -0.59 -3.05 7.03
CA LEU A 29 -0.22 -4.41 6.63
C LEU A 29 1.18 -4.77 7.11
N LYS A 30 2.06 -3.80 7.14
CA LYS A 30 3.42 -4.03 7.61
C LYS A 30 3.48 -4.15 9.12
N SER A 31 2.69 -3.38 9.84
CA SER A 31 2.92 -3.17 11.27
C SER A 31 1.88 -3.73 12.21
N ASP A 32 0.70 -4.07 11.70
CA ASP A 32 -0.43 -4.45 12.57
C ASP A 32 -0.88 -5.86 12.25
N ASP A 33 -0.55 -6.79 13.13
CA ASP A 33 -0.85 -8.20 12.91
C ASP A 33 -2.37 -8.45 12.81
N ALA A 34 -3.15 -7.78 13.64
CA ALA A 34 -4.59 -7.96 13.61
C ALA A 34 -5.19 -7.42 12.32
N PHE A 35 -4.70 -6.28 11.84
CA PHE A 35 -5.15 -5.73 10.58
C PHE A 35 -4.80 -6.68 9.44
N ARG A 36 -3.59 -7.21 9.46
CA ARG A 36 -3.14 -8.14 8.41
C ARG A 36 -3.99 -9.39 8.39
N ALA A 37 -4.35 -9.90 9.57
CA ALA A 37 -5.22 -11.08 9.65
C ALA A 37 -6.59 -10.79 9.04
N ARG A 38 -7.15 -9.61 9.31
CA ARG A 38 -8.42 -9.22 8.70
C ARG A 38 -8.30 -9.08 7.20
N TYR A 39 -7.20 -8.52 6.73
CA TYR A 39 -6.98 -8.35 5.30
C TYR A 39 -6.89 -9.70 4.60
N VAL A 40 -6.18 -10.65 5.19
CA VAL A 40 -6.05 -11.97 4.58
C VAL A 40 -7.41 -12.68 4.53
N ALA A 41 -8.21 -12.53 5.58
CA ALA A 41 -9.51 -13.17 5.64
C ALA A 41 -10.53 -12.51 4.72
N ASP A 42 -10.48 -11.19 4.60
CA ASP A 42 -11.44 -10.44 3.79
C ASP A 42 -10.76 -9.20 3.20
N PRO A 43 -9.99 -9.39 2.15
CA PRO A 43 -9.24 -8.27 1.60
C PRO A 43 -10.13 -7.15 1.08
N GLU A 44 -11.22 -7.49 0.41
CA GLU A 44 -12.07 -6.45 -0.16
C GLU A 44 -12.77 -5.63 0.90
N GLY A 45 -13.32 -6.28 1.92
CA GLY A 45 -13.98 -5.57 2.99
C GLY A 45 -13.03 -4.70 3.76
N THR A 46 -11.82 -5.19 4.00
CA THR A 46 -10.81 -4.44 4.73
C THR A 46 -10.37 -3.21 3.95
N MET A 47 -10.13 -3.36 2.65
CA MET A 47 -9.73 -2.24 1.82
C MET A 47 -10.85 -1.21 1.70
N ARG A 48 -12.08 -1.68 1.59
CA ARG A 48 -13.24 -0.80 1.49
C ARG A 48 -13.41 0.02 2.75
N ALA A 49 -13.20 -0.61 3.89
CA ALA A 49 -13.31 0.09 5.17
C ALA A 49 -12.30 1.23 5.30
N LEU A 50 -11.17 1.13 4.62
CA LEU A 50 -10.19 2.19 4.60
C LEU A 50 -10.43 3.23 3.52
N GLY A 51 -11.45 3.06 2.72
CA GLY A 51 -11.78 4.02 1.68
C GLY A 51 -10.93 3.94 0.44
N LEU A 52 -10.32 2.79 0.17
CA LEU A 52 -9.55 2.63 -1.05
C LEU A 52 -10.48 2.51 -2.23
N ASP A 53 -10.14 3.17 -3.34
CA ASP A 53 -10.95 3.05 -4.54
C ASP A 53 -10.66 1.72 -5.23
N GLU A 54 -11.48 1.40 -6.23
CA GLU A 54 -11.39 0.10 -6.88
C GLU A 54 -10.07 -0.12 -7.57
N ALA A 55 -9.50 0.93 -8.14
CA ALA A 55 -8.23 0.80 -8.85
C ALA A 55 -7.11 0.47 -7.86
N ASP A 56 -7.10 1.12 -6.71
CA ASP A 56 -6.10 0.84 -5.68
C ASP A 56 -6.29 -0.57 -5.12
N GLN A 57 -7.55 -0.97 -4.92
CA GLN A 57 -7.83 -2.32 -4.43
C GLN A 57 -7.32 -3.36 -5.42
N ALA A 58 -7.54 -3.14 -6.71
CA ALA A 58 -7.08 -4.08 -7.72
C ALA A 58 -5.55 -4.17 -7.74
N ALA A 59 -4.88 -3.03 -7.64
CA ALA A 59 -3.42 -3.02 -7.63
C ALA A 59 -2.86 -3.77 -6.43
N LEU A 60 -3.49 -3.59 -5.26
CA LEU A 60 -3.05 -4.31 -4.07
C LEU A 60 -3.28 -5.81 -4.21
N ARG A 61 -4.43 -6.20 -4.76
CA ARG A 61 -4.70 -7.63 -4.94
C ARG A 61 -3.73 -8.28 -5.89
N ARG A 62 -3.33 -7.56 -6.93
CA ARG A 62 -2.36 -8.10 -7.89
C ARG A 62 -0.96 -8.12 -7.33
N GLY A 63 -0.70 -7.30 -6.31
CA GLY A 63 0.65 -7.15 -5.81
C GLY A 63 1.56 -6.48 -6.82
N ASP A 64 1.00 -5.59 -7.61
CA ASP A 64 1.73 -4.92 -8.67
C ASP A 64 2.49 -3.74 -8.11
N ARG A 65 3.75 -3.96 -7.79
CA ARG A 65 4.58 -2.96 -7.16
C ARG A 65 4.67 -1.68 -7.97
N ASP A 66 4.89 -1.81 -9.27
CA ASP A 66 5.06 -0.62 -10.11
C ASP A 66 3.79 0.19 -10.19
N ASP A 67 2.65 -0.47 -10.30
CA ASP A 67 1.38 0.23 -10.32
C ASP A 67 1.11 0.91 -8.98
N LEU A 68 1.39 0.23 -7.88
CA LEU A 68 1.20 0.82 -6.56
C LEU A 68 2.07 2.06 -6.37
N VAL A 69 3.32 1.99 -6.79
CA VAL A 69 4.22 3.14 -6.68
C VAL A 69 3.73 4.27 -7.58
N ALA A 70 3.26 3.93 -8.77
CA ALA A 70 2.72 4.95 -9.67
C ALA A 70 1.49 5.65 -9.08
N ARG A 71 0.77 4.96 -8.21
CA ARG A 71 -0.40 5.54 -7.54
C ARG A 71 -0.04 6.30 -6.28
N GLY A 72 1.23 6.41 -5.97
CA GLY A 72 1.71 7.17 -4.82
C GLY A 72 2.14 6.35 -3.63
N ALA A 73 2.16 5.03 -3.75
CA ALA A 73 2.60 4.19 -2.65
C ALA A 73 4.11 4.34 -2.43
N HIS A 74 4.50 4.36 -1.17
CA HIS A 74 5.91 4.42 -0.83
C HIS A 74 6.54 3.06 -1.11
N PRO A 75 7.63 3.01 -1.87
CA PRO A 75 8.21 1.70 -2.27
C PRO A 75 8.58 0.81 -1.09
N TYR A 76 9.11 1.39 -0.02
CA TYR A 76 9.46 0.60 1.15
C TYR A 76 8.23 -0.04 1.77
N LEU A 77 7.11 0.70 1.84
CA LEU A 77 5.89 0.15 2.40
C LEU A 77 5.33 -0.96 1.53
N VAL A 78 5.44 -0.82 0.21
CA VAL A 78 5.01 -1.89 -0.70
C VAL A 78 5.83 -3.14 -0.42
N PHE A 79 7.14 -2.99 -0.34
CA PHE A 79 8.02 -4.12 -0.10
C PHE A 79 7.71 -4.79 1.23
N MET A 80 7.57 -4.01 2.29
CA MET A 80 7.36 -4.59 3.61
C MET A 80 5.99 -5.21 3.76
N ALA A 81 4.96 -4.58 3.19
CA ALA A 81 3.62 -5.15 3.24
C ALA A 81 3.58 -6.50 2.52
N ASP A 82 4.20 -6.55 1.35
CA ASP A 82 4.25 -7.78 0.59
C ASP A 82 5.00 -8.88 1.34
N LEU A 83 6.12 -8.53 1.93
CA LEU A 83 6.90 -9.48 2.71
C LEU A 83 6.09 -10.06 3.87
N ARG A 84 5.42 -9.19 4.63
CA ARG A 84 4.66 -9.66 5.78
C ARG A 84 3.46 -10.50 5.36
N LEU A 85 2.82 -10.15 4.26
CA LEU A 85 1.71 -10.94 3.76
C LEU A 85 2.17 -12.32 3.34
N ARG A 86 3.32 -12.42 2.71
CA ARG A 86 3.85 -13.73 2.34
C ARG A 86 4.18 -14.55 3.57
N MET A 87 4.73 -13.92 4.58
CA MET A 87 5.05 -14.62 5.80
C MET A 87 3.80 -15.16 6.47
N ASP A 88 2.75 -14.36 6.52
CA ASP A 88 1.51 -14.77 7.16
C ASP A 88 0.81 -15.87 6.39
N ARG A 89 1.00 -15.92 5.08
CA ARG A 89 0.42 -16.99 4.27
C ARG A 89 1.22 -18.27 4.33
N GLY A 90 2.37 -18.22 4.95
CA GLY A 90 3.21 -19.40 5.04
C GLY A 90 3.89 -19.76 3.75
N THR A 91 3.91 -18.86 2.80
CA THR A 91 4.56 -19.14 1.54
C THR A 91 5.96 -18.65 1.49
N THR A 92 6.38 -17.97 2.49
CA THR A 92 7.72 -17.50 2.47
C THR A 92 8.59 -18.60 2.81
N THR A 93 9.53 -18.75 2.08
CA THR A 93 10.32 -19.84 2.25
C THR A 93 11.44 -19.53 3.08
N PHE A 94 11.23 -19.60 4.30
CA PHE A 94 12.30 -19.47 5.22
C PHE A 94 13.28 -20.58 5.10
N GLU A 95 12.86 -21.60 4.46
CA GLU A 95 13.76 -22.66 4.23
C GLU A 95 14.89 -22.24 3.34
N TYR A 96 14.86 -21.08 2.81
CA TYR A 96 15.98 -20.58 2.11
C TYR A 96 17.11 -20.32 3.03
N PHE A 97 16.82 -20.12 4.22
CA PHE A 97 17.83 -19.70 5.15
C PHE A 97 18.40 -20.83 5.97
#